data_c6f49ac3869b95ab0161c027405130ff
#
_entry.id   c6f49ac3869b95ab0161c027405130ff
#
_cell.length_a   1.000
_cell.length_b   1.000
_cell.length_c   1.000
_cell.angle_alpha   90.00
_cell.angle_beta   90.00
_cell.angle_gamma   90.00
#
_symmetry.space_group_name_H-M   'P 1'
#
loop_
_entity.id
_entity.type
_entity.pdbx_description
1 polymer ?
#
loop_
_entity_poly.entity_id
_entity_poly.type
_entity_poly.pdbx_seq_one_letter_code
_entity_poly.pdbx_strand_id
1 'polypeptide(L)'
;GPAWLSEKFRGRPQFNELFDSEQVLVRAAEYIRQTVTRYRDDQALESWWVLNEPRRFDPRSPLATARLQEWAAAKYSTVEAVNEAWIEHYTDFSQIVYNPLWERGNYFYWPVPTVDWYQFQRDFLTWNLRWIADNIRRYDTRHIITMNPANVFESAHQYNLPAYREIFDVYGASMHASWQLRLLPRDNYGYAVAGISEILRGAAPEGRFWVSELQGGNNIWSGKTPMCPDSLDLAQWIWTGIGSGARKVVYWSLNYRKQGIEAGEWGVFGFRSEATDRSRVTAEMNRVLARHNDFFSGAKPWQGTVTLLLSPETMRLLLHIDPFECGARRFDRNAHIQSLLSWFMALQKMGCQVDIRYLQDYDWESEQTGRVAILADMIGIPDTIIPRMERFVSAGNKLIGEGLTGFFDEYETNTMQSEFAMERLLGGRMTDLRMRDSLNSIRIDGLKADLQAYMWKPFVEATTGTPAGRHDEGVCALRNHLGKGETLWIPACVSMGSRDIGTRELARLAAAEIEPNLKSQPFRFG
;
A
#
# COMPACT_ATOMS: atom_id res chain seq x y z
N GLY A 1 -11.78 -23.17 -21.06
CA GLY A 1 -12.40 -21.83 -21.18
C GLY A 1 -13.28 -21.76 -22.42
N PRO A 2 -14.22 -20.81 -22.54
CA PRO A 2 -15.06 -20.68 -23.72
C PRO A 2 -14.23 -20.46 -24.99
N ALA A 3 -14.62 -21.11 -26.11
CA ALA A 3 -13.87 -21.10 -27.36
C ALA A 3 -13.60 -19.68 -27.93
N TRP A 4 -14.52 -18.73 -27.69
CA TRP A 4 -14.37 -17.34 -28.09
C TRP A 4 -13.26 -16.59 -27.34
N LEU A 5 -12.95 -16.98 -26.10
CA LEU A 5 -11.78 -16.48 -25.36
C LEU A 5 -10.49 -16.96 -26.06
N SER A 6 -10.46 -18.21 -26.56
CA SER A 6 -9.25 -18.76 -27.16
C SER A 6 -8.89 -18.19 -28.54
N GLU A 7 -9.85 -17.68 -29.31
CA GLU A 7 -9.60 -17.02 -30.59
C GLU A 7 -8.96 -15.64 -30.43
N LYS A 8 -9.44 -14.87 -29.46
CA LYS A 8 -8.95 -13.52 -29.18
C LYS A 8 -7.60 -13.51 -28.43
N PHE A 9 -7.34 -14.57 -27.66
CA PHE A 9 -6.13 -14.70 -26.82
C PHE A 9 -5.01 -15.52 -27.48
N ARG A 10 -5.06 -15.80 -28.77
CA ARG A 10 -3.93 -16.46 -29.47
C ARG A 10 -2.66 -15.60 -29.35
N GLY A 11 -1.86 -15.90 -28.33
CA GLY A 11 -0.54 -15.34 -28.10
C GLY A 11 -0.35 -14.37 -26.95
N ARG A 12 -1.41 -13.93 -26.24
CA ARG A 12 -1.30 -13.07 -25.05
C ARG A 12 -2.43 -13.34 -24.06
N PRO A 13 -2.21 -14.15 -23.01
CA PRO A 13 -3.17 -14.28 -21.90
C PRO A 13 -3.12 -13.03 -21.02
N GLN A 14 -3.72 -11.94 -21.44
CA GLN A 14 -3.93 -10.78 -20.60
C GLN A 14 -5.44 -10.55 -20.46
N PHE A 15 -5.92 -10.53 -19.22
CA PHE A 15 -7.31 -10.26 -18.88
C PHE A 15 -7.78 -8.84 -19.27
N ASN A 16 -6.89 -8.01 -19.77
CA ASN A 16 -7.16 -6.65 -20.20
C ASN A 16 -8.25 -6.52 -21.27
N GLU A 17 -8.47 -7.58 -22.04
CA GLU A 17 -9.43 -7.57 -23.13
C GLU A 17 -10.84 -8.00 -22.72
N LEU A 18 -11.06 -8.40 -21.46
CA LEU A 18 -12.38 -8.80 -20.97
C LEU A 18 -13.39 -7.62 -21.04
N PHE A 19 -12.89 -6.40 -20.86
CA PHE A 19 -13.69 -5.18 -20.82
C PHE A 19 -13.53 -4.29 -22.06
N ASP A 20 -13.23 -4.90 -23.21
CA ASP A 20 -12.99 -4.15 -24.46
C ASP A 20 -14.27 -3.71 -25.16
N SER A 21 -15.38 -4.45 -24.98
CA SER A 21 -16.63 -4.16 -25.66
C SER A 21 -17.85 -4.67 -24.90
N GLU A 22 -19.00 -4.05 -25.16
CA GLU A 22 -20.30 -4.50 -24.63
C GLU A 22 -20.62 -5.95 -24.99
N GLN A 23 -20.24 -6.41 -26.19
CA GLN A 23 -20.46 -7.80 -26.58
C GLN A 23 -19.68 -8.78 -25.72
N VAL A 24 -18.45 -8.43 -25.32
CA VAL A 24 -17.65 -9.25 -24.41
C VAL A 24 -18.28 -9.27 -23.02
N LEU A 25 -18.78 -8.14 -22.54
CA LEU A 25 -19.48 -8.07 -21.25
C LEU A 25 -20.74 -8.93 -21.23
N VAL A 26 -21.56 -8.91 -22.29
CA VAL A 26 -22.74 -9.76 -22.40
C VAL A 26 -22.37 -11.25 -22.30
N ARG A 27 -21.32 -11.68 -22.99
CA ARG A 27 -20.86 -13.07 -22.94
C ARG A 27 -20.24 -13.43 -21.58
N ALA A 28 -19.51 -12.51 -20.97
CA ALA A 28 -18.94 -12.69 -19.63
C ALA A 28 -20.06 -12.81 -18.57
N ALA A 29 -21.10 -11.98 -18.66
CA ALA A 29 -22.27 -12.05 -17.78
C ALA A 29 -22.97 -13.41 -17.89
N GLU A 30 -23.16 -13.91 -19.13
CA GLU A 30 -23.75 -15.23 -19.36
C GLU A 30 -22.88 -16.37 -18.81
N TYR A 31 -21.55 -16.29 -18.98
CA TYR A 31 -20.63 -17.25 -18.38
C TYR A 31 -20.72 -17.25 -16.85
N ILE A 32 -20.73 -16.06 -16.23
CA ILE A 32 -20.92 -15.92 -14.78
C ILE A 32 -22.24 -16.53 -14.35
N ARG A 33 -23.35 -16.20 -15.04
CA ARG A 33 -24.68 -16.74 -14.77
C ARG A 33 -24.68 -18.28 -14.75
N GLN A 34 -24.16 -18.89 -15.81
CA GLN A 34 -24.10 -20.36 -15.92
C GLN A 34 -23.25 -20.97 -14.81
N THR A 35 -22.07 -20.40 -14.55
CA THR A 35 -21.15 -20.91 -13.54
C THR A 35 -21.76 -20.79 -12.13
N VAL A 36 -22.25 -19.62 -11.78
CA VAL A 36 -22.82 -19.36 -10.45
C VAL A 36 -24.08 -20.21 -10.23
N THR A 37 -25.00 -20.26 -11.19
CA THR A 37 -26.22 -21.06 -11.08
C THR A 37 -25.92 -22.56 -10.92
N ARG A 38 -24.85 -23.05 -11.56
CA ARG A 38 -24.46 -24.46 -11.47
C ARG A 38 -23.89 -24.84 -10.10
N TYR A 39 -23.07 -23.96 -9.51
CA TYR A 39 -22.28 -24.33 -8.32
C TYR A 39 -22.76 -23.73 -7.01
N ARG A 40 -23.64 -22.71 -7.02
CA ARG A 40 -24.08 -22.01 -5.80
C ARG A 40 -24.73 -22.90 -4.73
N ASP A 41 -25.22 -24.06 -5.10
CA ASP A 41 -25.87 -25.02 -4.19
C ASP A 41 -24.94 -26.21 -3.85
N ASP A 42 -23.70 -26.19 -4.33
CA ASP A 42 -22.69 -27.19 -3.99
C ASP A 42 -22.17 -26.94 -2.57
N GLN A 43 -22.21 -27.97 -1.71
CA GLN A 43 -21.76 -27.88 -0.32
C GLN A 43 -20.26 -27.64 -0.18
N ALA A 44 -19.47 -27.92 -1.20
CA ALA A 44 -18.04 -27.67 -1.20
C ALA A 44 -17.67 -26.23 -1.61
N LEU A 45 -18.65 -25.44 -2.09
CA LEU A 45 -18.42 -24.06 -2.45
C LEU A 45 -18.38 -23.20 -1.18
N GLU A 46 -17.26 -22.51 -0.95
CA GLU A 46 -17.09 -21.59 0.15
C GLU A 46 -17.17 -20.12 -0.31
N SER A 47 -16.53 -19.81 -1.41
CA SER A 47 -16.40 -18.42 -1.88
C SER A 47 -16.19 -18.32 -3.39
N TRP A 48 -16.57 -17.18 -3.95
CA TRP A 48 -16.29 -16.78 -5.32
C TRP A 48 -15.05 -15.87 -5.36
N TRP A 49 -14.04 -16.28 -6.07
CA TRP A 49 -12.83 -15.47 -6.32
C TRP A 49 -12.97 -14.78 -7.66
N VAL A 50 -13.11 -13.45 -7.61
CA VAL A 50 -13.44 -12.64 -8.79
C VAL A 50 -12.30 -12.65 -9.81
N LEU A 51 -11.10 -12.27 -9.38
CA LEU A 51 -9.87 -12.32 -10.18
C LEU A 51 -8.70 -12.65 -9.27
N ASN A 52 -7.71 -13.34 -9.84
CA ASN A 52 -6.42 -13.57 -9.20
C ASN A 52 -5.45 -12.47 -9.61
N GLU A 53 -4.88 -11.77 -8.62
CA GLU A 53 -3.85 -10.74 -8.82
C GLU A 53 -4.16 -9.77 -9.96
N PRO A 54 -5.35 -9.14 -9.96
CA PRO A 54 -5.70 -8.24 -11.06
C PRO A 54 -4.66 -7.12 -11.13
N ARG A 55 -4.25 -6.82 -12.34
CA ARG A 55 -3.35 -5.69 -12.60
C ARG A 55 -4.12 -4.56 -13.24
N ARG A 56 -3.55 -3.36 -13.20
CA ARG A 56 -4.07 -2.23 -13.96
C ARG A 56 -4.26 -2.65 -15.41
N PHE A 57 -5.50 -2.55 -15.91
CA PHE A 57 -5.82 -2.77 -17.31
C PHE A 57 -5.28 -1.62 -18.16
N ASP A 58 -5.04 -1.87 -19.44
CA ASP A 58 -4.78 -0.84 -20.43
C ASP A 58 -6.12 -0.41 -21.05
N PRO A 59 -6.76 0.66 -20.54
CA PRO A 59 -8.12 0.97 -20.88
C PRO A 59 -8.23 1.84 -22.14
N ARG A 60 -7.80 1.31 -23.29
CA ARG A 60 -7.85 2.02 -24.61
C ARG A 60 -8.97 1.54 -25.52
N SER A 61 -9.82 0.64 -25.04
CA SER A 61 -10.94 0.14 -25.80
C SER A 61 -12.05 1.20 -25.94
N PRO A 62 -12.99 1.04 -26.89
CA PRO A 62 -14.15 1.94 -26.99
C PRO A 62 -14.98 1.98 -25.69
N LEU A 63 -15.16 0.84 -25.03
CA LEU A 63 -15.84 0.78 -23.74
C LEU A 63 -15.09 1.58 -22.65
N ALA A 64 -13.78 1.39 -22.57
CA ALA A 64 -12.96 2.14 -21.61
C ALA A 64 -12.93 3.64 -21.92
N THR A 65 -12.95 4.02 -23.21
CA THR A 65 -13.05 5.44 -23.62
C THR A 65 -14.37 6.06 -23.14
N ALA A 66 -15.49 5.37 -23.30
CA ALA A 66 -16.78 5.85 -22.77
C ALA A 66 -16.74 6.03 -21.24
N ARG A 67 -16.11 5.10 -20.52
CA ARG A 67 -15.91 5.22 -19.07
C ARG A 67 -14.97 6.37 -18.68
N LEU A 68 -13.93 6.64 -19.47
CA LEU A 68 -13.06 7.80 -19.27
C LEU A 68 -13.84 9.11 -19.39
N GLN A 69 -14.71 9.22 -20.38
CA GLN A 69 -15.58 10.38 -20.58
C GLN A 69 -16.53 10.59 -19.41
N GLU A 70 -17.20 9.53 -18.94
CA GLU A 70 -18.04 9.56 -17.75
C GLU A 70 -17.25 9.94 -16.48
N TRP A 71 -16.04 9.39 -16.33
CA TRP A 71 -15.16 9.68 -15.20
C TRP A 71 -14.72 11.16 -15.19
N ALA A 72 -14.32 11.70 -16.36
CA ALA A 72 -13.95 13.10 -16.49
C ALA A 72 -15.13 14.03 -16.21
N ALA A 73 -16.33 13.70 -16.70
CA ALA A 73 -17.54 14.46 -16.42
C ALA A 73 -17.91 14.43 -14.92
N ALA A 74 -17.75 13.29 -14.25
CA ALA A 74 -17.98 13.18 -12.81
C ALA A 74 -16.96 13.97 -11.97
N LYS A 75 -15.69 14.00 -12.40
CA LYS A 75 -14.61 14.69 -11.69
C LYS A 75 -14.67 16.21 -11.87
N TYR A 76 -14.87 16.67 -13.09
CA TYR A 76 -14.73 18.09 -13.47
C TYR A 76 -16.06 18.82 -13.60
N SER A 77 -17.17 18.11 -13.75
CA SER A 77 -18.53 18.63 -13.91
C SER A 77 -18.77 19.40 -15.22
N THR A 78 -17.78 20.12 -15.75
CA THR A 78 -17.88 20.85 -17.03
C THR A 78 -16.68 20.59 -17.93
N VAL A 79 -16.86 20.73 -19.24
CA VAL A 79 -15.78 20.53 -20.20
C VAL A 79 -14.76 21.66 -20.12
N GLU A 80 -15.19 22.87 -19.76
CA GLU A 80 -14.32 24.03 -19.54
C GLU A 80 -13.34 23.76 -18.38
N ALA A 81 -13.79 23.13 -17.29
CA ALA A 81 -12.92 22.77 -16.17
C ALA A 81 -11.88 21.71 -16.59
N VAL A 82 -12.24 20.75 -17.46
CA VAL A 82 -11.27 19.82 -18.03
C VAL A 82 -10.25 20.57 -18.88
N ASN A 83 -10.72 21.47 -19.75
CA ASN A 83 -9.85 22.25 -20.64
C ASN A 83 -8.85 23.10 -19.86
N GLU A 84 -9.29 23.72 -18.76
CA GLU A 84 -8.40 24.48 -17.88
C GLU A 84 -7.37 23.55 -17.22
N ALA A 85 -7.83 22.41 -16.66
CA ALA A 85 -6.97 21.47 -15.95
C ALA A 85 -5.97 20.75 -16.86
N TRP A 86 -6.38 20.38 -18.08
CA TRP A 86 -5.56 19.59 -19.01
C TRP A 86 -4.87 20.44 -20.11
N ILE A 87 -5.16 21.75 -20.15
CA ILE A 87 -4.69 22.67 -21.20
C ILE A 87 -5.14 22.17 -22.58
N GLU A 88 -6.43 21.90 -22.71
CA GLU A 88 -7.05 21.35 -23.91
C GLU A 88 -8.19 22.25 -24.42
N HIS A 89 -8.81 21.89 -25.54
CA HIS A 89 -9.84 22.69 -26.21
C HIS A 89 -11.05 21.83 -26.63
N TYR A 90 -11.49 20.92 -25.76
CA TYR A 90 -12.68 20.12 -26.01
C TYR A 90 -13.95 20.99 -25.99
N THR A 91 -14.92 20.68 -26.82
CA THR A 91 -16.24 21.30 -26.80
C THR A 91 -17.30 20.40 -26.16
N ASP A 92 -16.97 19.12 -25.97
CA ASP A 92 -17.84 18.12 -25.35
C ASP A 92 -16.98 16.98 -24.78
N PHE A 93 -17.46 16.34 -23.70
CA PHE A 93 -16.75 15.21 -23.06
C PHE A 93 -16.52 14.03 -24.01
N SER A 94 -17.36 13.84 -25.04
CA SER A 94 -17.21 12.76 -26.02
C SER A 94 -15.94 12.86 -26.88
N GLN A 95 -15.29 14.02 -26.89
CA GLN A 95 -14.02 14.22 -27.58
C GLN A 95 -12.81 13.71 -26.79
N ILE A 96 -12.98 13.43 -25.50
CA ILE A 96 -11.92 12.93 -24.64
C ILE A 96 -11.61 11.48 -25.01
N VAL A 97 -10.40 11.26 -25.49
CA VAL A 97 -9.87 9.94 -25.83
C VAL A 97 -8.47 9.81 -25.26
N TYR A 98 -8.02 8.58 -25.07
CA TYR A 98 -6.64 8.35 -24.62
C TYR A 98 -5.63 9.11 -25.48
N ASN A 99 -4.73 9.85 -24.82
CA ASN A 99 -3.62 10.56 -25.46
C ASN A 99 -2.28 9.94 -25.03
N PRO A 100 -1.43 9.47 -25.97
CA PRO A 100 -0.11 8.92 -25.66
C PRO A 100 0.79 9.86 -24.86
N LEU A 101 0.55 11.18 -24.91
CA LEU A 101 1.29 12.17 -24.13
C LEU A 101 1.02 12.06 -22.62
N TRP A 102 -0.03 11.34 -22.20
CA TRP A 102 -0.32 11.07 -20.79
C TRP A 102 0.53 9.93 -20.22
N GLU A 103 1.30 9.25 -21.04
CA GLU A 103 2.22 8.21 -20.57
C GLU A 103 3.49 8.81 -19.97
N ARG A 104 4.10 8.04 -19.06
CA ARG A 104 5.36 8.44 -18.42
C ARG A 104 6.42 8.89 -19.44
N GLY A 105 7.06 10.00 -19.14
CA GLY A 105 8.12 10.59 -19.96
C GLY A 105 7.64 11.53 -21.06
N ASN A 106 6.33 11.64 -21.27
CA ASN A 106 5.75 12.51 -22.28
C ASN A 106 5.14 13.81 -21.72
N TYR A 107 4.98 13.91 -20.40
CA TYR A 107 4.32 15.03 -19.71
C TYR A 107 5.28 16.11 -19.20
N PHE A 108 6.43 16.29 -19.80
CA PHE A 108 7.52 17.15 -19.29
C PHE A 108 7.09 18.54 -18.77
N TYR A 109 6.00 19.07 -19.27
CA TYR A 109 5.53 20.41 -18.89
C TYR A 109 4.24 20.46 -18.09
N TRP A 110 3.39 19.43 -18.13
CA TRP A 110 2.09 19.47 -17.47
C TRP A 110 1.60 18.07 -17.03
N PRO A 111 1.69 17.77 -15.73
CA PRO A 111 1.44 16.41 -15.26
C PRO A 111 -0.04 16.08 -15.05
N VAL A 112 -0.96 17.05 -14.95
CA VAL A 112 -2.36 16.83 -14.55
C VAL A 112 -3.06 15.74 -15.37
N PRO A 113 -3.03 15.74 -16.72
CA PRO A 113 -3.66 14.68 -17.50
C PRO A 113 -3.03 13.30 -17.25
N THR A 114 -1.72 13.24 -17.01
CA THR A 114 -1.02 12.00 -16.67
C THR A 114 -1.49 11.47 -15.32
N VAL A 115 -1.58 12.31 -14.32
CA VAL A 115 -2.09 11.99 -12.99
C VAL A 115 -3.53 11.47 -13.08
N ASP A 116 -4.37 12.16 -13.82
CA ASP A 116 -5.77 11.80 -14.04
C ASP A 116 -5.90 10.47 -14.80
N TRP A 117 -5.08 10.23 -15.79
CA TRP A 117 -5.03 8.96 -16.49
C TRP A 117 -4.71 7.79 -15.55
N TYR A 118 -3.76 7.95 -14.62
CA TYR A 118 -3.45 6.93 -13.61
C TYR A 118 -4.57 6.76 -12.60
N GLN A 119 -5.24 7.83 -12.19
CA GLN A 119 -6.42 7.74 -11.32
C GLN A 119 -7.56 7.01 -12.02
N PHE A 120 -7.86 7.39 -13.27
CA PHE A 120 -8.86 6.69 -14.07
C PHE A 120 -8.57 5.19 -14.22
N GLN A 121 -7.33 4.81 -14.51
CA GLN A 121 -6.97 3.39 -14.62
C GLN A 121 -7.23 2.61 -13.32
N ARG A 122 -6.98 3.20 -12.15
CA ARG A 122 -7.29 2.61 -10.85
C ARG A 122 -8.80 2.48 -10.64
N ASP A 123 -9.53 3.51 -10.98
CA ASP A 123 -10.99 3.55 -10.82
C ASP A 123 -11.68 2.64 -11.85
N PHE A 124 -11.14 2.52 -13.05
CA PHE A 124 -11.60 1.56 -14.06
C PHE A 124 -11.38 0.10 -13.61
N LEU A 125 -10.26 -0.21 -12.98
CA LEU A 125 -10.07 -1.52 -12.34
C LEU A 125 -11.12 -1.76 -11.26
N THR A 126 -11.41 -0.78 -10.42
CA THR A 126 -12.44 -0.86 -9.38
C THR A 126 -13.82 -1.11 -9.99
N TRP A 127 -14.16 -0.41 -11.07
CA TRP A 127 -15.40 -0.62 -11.81
C TRP A 127 -15.49 -2.05 -12.39
N ASN A 128 -14.41 -2.57 -12.96
CA ASN A 128 -14.37 -3.92 -13.51
C ASN A 128 -14.61 -4.99 -12.43
N LEU A 129 -13.99 -4.83 -11.27
CA LEU A 129 -14.15 -5.73 -10.13
C LEU A 129 -15.58 -5.68 -9.60
N ARG A 130 -16.16 -4.49 -9.48
CA ARG A 130 -17.56 -4.30 -9.08
C ARG A 130 -18.51 -4.95 -10.09
N TRP A 131 -18.29 -4.75 -11.38
CA TRP A 131 -19.11 -5.34 -12.43
C TRP A 131 -19.16 -6.88 -12.33
N ILE A 132 -18.02 -7.53 -12.09
CA ILE A 132 -17.98 -9.00 -11.93
C ILE A 132 -18.71 -9.40 -10.64
N ALA A 133 -18.43 -8.76 -9.53
CA ALA A 133 -19.05 -9.06 -8.23
C ALA A 133 -20.59 -8.90 -8.29
N ASP A 134 -21.08 -7.82 -8.89
CA ASP A 134 -22.51 -7.57 -9.06
C ASP A 134 -23.18 -8.65 -9.93
N ASN A 135 -22.50 -9.10 -10.98
CA ASN A 135 -23.03 -10.19 -11.80
C ASN A 135 -23.09 -11.53 -11.04
N ILE A 136 -22.15 -11.80 -10.13
CA ILE A 136 -22.23 -12.96 -9.24
C ILE A 136 -23.39 -12.79 -8.25
N ARG A 137 -23.52 -11.62 -7.60
CA ARG A 137 -24.56 -11.32 -6.60
C ARG A 137 -25.98 -11.45 -7.14
N ARG A 138 -26.22 -11.24 -8.43
CA ARG A 138 -27.52 -11.47 -9.07
C ARG A 138 -28.02 -12.91 -8.93
N TYR A 139 -27.12 -13.87 -8.78
CA TYR A 139 -27.45 -15.30 -8.76
C TYR A 139 -27.07 -16.01 -7.48
N ASP A 140 -26.18 -15.40 -6.66
CA ASP A 140 -25.76 -15.93 -5.38
C ASP A 140 -25.49 -14.80 -4.38
N THR A 141 -26.34 -14.70 -3.38
CA THR A 141 -26.25 -13.72 -2.28
C THR A 141 -25.72 -14.33 -0.98
N ARG A 142 -25.40 -15.62 -0.96
CA ARG A 142 -25.01 -16.37 0.25
C ARG A 142 -23.50 -16.50 0.41
N HIS A 143 -22.82 -16.84 -0.67
CA HIS A 143 -21.40 -17.12 -0.60
C HIS A 143 -20.57 -15.84 -0.62
N ILE A 144 -19.43 -15.92 0.05
CA ILE A 144 -18.44 -14.85 0.10
C ILE A 144 -17.95 -14.54 -1.32
N ILE A 145 -17.88 -13.26 -1.66
CA ILE A 145 -17.16 -12.78 -2.84
C ILE A 145 -15.86 -12.15 -2.39
N THR A 146 -14.76 -12.59 -2.99
CA THR A 146 -13.40 -12.18 -2.62
C THR A 146 -12.50 -11.98 -3.85
N MET A 147 -11.36 -11.39 -3.61
CA MET A 147 -10.25 -11.27 -4.57
C MET A 147 -8.92 -11.16 -3.83
N ASN A 148 -7.81 -11.36 -4.52
CA ASN A 148 -6.49 -11.14 -3.97
C ASN A 148 -5.68 -10.16 -4.84
N PRO A 149 -5.33 -8.97 -4.34
CA PRO A 149 -4.27 -8.15 -4.89
C PRO A 149 -2.94 -8.91 -4.94
N ALA A 150 -2.13 -8.60 -5.94
CA ALA A 150 -0.74 -9.02 -5.97
C ALA A 150 0.06 -8.35 -4.82
N ASN A 151 1.37 -8.29 -4.94
CA ASN A 151 2.24 -7.64 -3.95
C ASN A 151 1.80 -6.19 -3.62
N VAL A 152 1.09 -6.00 -2.51
CA VAL A 152 0.53 -4.68 -2.14
C VAL A 152 1.61 -3.65 -1.80
N PHE A 153 2.82 -4.05 -1.41
CA PHE A 153 3.90 -3.08 -1.19
C PHE A 153 4.33 -2.40 -2.49
N GLU A 154 4.43 -3.14 -3.58
CA GLU A 154 4.85 -2.56 -4.86
C GLU A 154 3.67 -2.02 -5.68
N SER A 155 2.47 -2.45 -5.42
CA SER A 155 1.31 -2.20 -6.28
C SER A 155 0.11 -1.53 -5.60
N ALA A 156 0.24 -1.04 -4.36
CA ALA A 156 -0.86 -0.37 -3.67
C ALA A 156 -1.43 0.84 -4.45
N HIS A 157 -0.61 1.52 -5.25
CA HIS A 157 -1.05 2.62 -6.11
C HIS A 157 -2.02 2.19 -7.23
N GLN A 158 -2.08 0.88 -7.57
CA GLN A 158 -2.97 0.33 -8.59
C GLN A 158 -4.34 -0.04 -8.04
N TYR A 159 -4.46 -0.19 -6.73
CA TYR A 159 -5.67 -0.66 -6.06
C TYR A 159 -6.31 0.45 -5.23
N ASN A 160 -7.62 0.55 -5.30
CA ASN A 160 -8.39 1.35 -4.35
C ASN A 160 -8.93 0.41 -3.25
N LEU A 161 -8.03 -0.14 -2.42
CA LEU A 161 -8.42 -1.13 -1.40
C LEU A 161 -9.52 -0.62 -0.47
N PRO A 162 -9.51 0.65 0.01
CA PRO A 162 -10.64 1.15 0.81
C PRO A 162 -11.99 1.08 0.10
N ALA A 163 -12.06 1.38 -1.20
CA ALA A 163 -13.31 1.29 -1.96
C ALA A 163 -13.79 -0.15 -2.16
N TYR A 164 -12.92 -1.13 -2.02
CA TYR A 164 -13.27 -2.54 -2.17
C TYR A 164 -14.13 -3.08 -1.03
N ARG A 165 -14.24 -2.38 0.11
CA ARG A 165 -15.18 -2.71 1.21
C ARG A 165 -16.63 -2.81 0.74
N GLU A 166 -16.98 -2.03 -0.27
CA GLU A 166 -18.33 -1.99 -0.83
C GLU A 166 -18.58 -3.04 -1.93
N ILE A 167 -17.53 -3.77 -2.32
CA ILE A 167 -17.57 -4.75 -3.41
C ILE A 167 -17.47 -6.16 -2.87
N PHE A 168 -16.56 -6.38 -1.93
CA PHE A 168 -16.19 -7.69 -1.41
C PHE A 168 -16.56 -7.86 0.06
N ASP A 169 -16.94 -9.07 0.43
CA ASP A 169 -17.20 -9.42 1.84
C ASP A 169 -15.90 -9.53 2.64
N VAL A 170 -14.84 -9.94 1.97
CA VAL A 170 -13.48 -10.05 2.45
C VAL A 170 -12.52 -10.03 1.26
N TYR A 171 -11.31 -9.57 1.46
CA TYR A 171 -10.25 -9.76 0.48
C TYR A 171 -8.91 -10.00 1.18
N GLY A 172 -7.94 -10.45 0.42
CA GLY A 172 -6.62 -10.73 0.94
C GLY A 172 -5.53 -10.17 0.06
N ALA A 173 -4.36 -10.77 0.12
CA ALA A 173 -3.26 -10.50 -0.80
C ALA A 173 -2.35 -11.73 -0.94
N SER A 174 -1.59 -11.76 -2.02
CA SER A 174 -0.46 -12.68 -2.18
C SER A 174 0.70 -12.17 -1.30
N MET A 175 1.09 -12.99 -0.32
CA MET A 175 2.13 -12.66 0.67
C MET A 175 3.37 -13.55 0.50
N HIS A 176 3.84 -13.71 -0.74
CA HIS A 176 5.03 -14.52 -1.01
C HIS A 176 6.29 -13.82 -0.48
N ALA A 177 6.99 -14.47 0.43
CA ALA A 177 8.18 -13.91 1.05
C ALA A 177 9.28 -13.62 0.03
N SER A 178 9.46 -14.48 -0.97
CA SER A 178 10.46 -14.28 -2.04
C SER A 178 10.28 -12.98 -2.82
N TRP A 179 9.06 -12.43 -2.87
CA TRP A 179 8.80 -11.15 -3.52
C TRP A 179 9.31 -9.96 -2.72
N GLN A 180 9.53 -10.15 -1.41
CA GLN A 180 9.93 -9.08 -0.49
C GLN A 180 11.46 -8.94 -0.34
N LEU A 181 12.26 -9.84 -0.96
CA LEU A 181 13.73 -9.82 -0.88
C LEU A 181 14.39 -8.52 -1.35
N ARG A 182 13.69 -7.76 -2.17
CA ARG A 182 14.16 -6.44 -2.62
C ARG A 182 13.94 -5.33 -1.59
N LEU A 183 12.94 -5.51 -0.73
CA LEU A 183 12.56 -4.52 0.28
C LEU A 183 13.12 -4.86 1.65
N LEU A 184 13.21 -6.15 1.98
CA LEU A 184 13.62 -6.63 3.30
C LEU A 184 14.60 -7.80 3.15
N PRO A 185 15.62 -7.93 4.01
CA PRO A 185 16.42 -9.15 4.12
C PRO A 185 15.56 -10.29 4.69
N ARG A 186 15.99 -11.53 4.46
CA ARG A 186 15.24 -12.75 4.86
C ARG A 186 14.82 -12.75 6.32
N ASP A 187 15.69 -12.36 7.23
CA ASP A 187 15.44 -12.35 8.67
C ASP A 187 14.29 -11.41 9.08
N ASN A 188 13.87 -10.54 8.17
CA ASN A 188 12.81 -9.56 8.39
C ASN A 188 11.49 -9.89 7.66
N TYR A 189 11.34 -11.09 7.08
CA TYR A 189 10.11 -11.43 6.35
C TYR A 189 8.86 -11.51 7.23
N GLY A 190 9.00 -11.80 8.51
CA GLY A 190 7.89 -11.67 9.46
C GLY A 190 7.30 -10.26 9.47
N TYR A 191 8.13 -9.23 9.35
CA TYR A 191 7.65 -7.85 9.22
C TYR A 191 6.97 -7.56 7.88
N ALA A 192 7.34 -8.28 6.81
CA ALA A 192 6.60 -8.16 5.55
C ALA A 192 5.18 -8.70 5.69
N VAL A 193 5.02 -9.88 6.27
CA VAL A 193 3.69 -10.47 6.52
C VAL A 193 2.86 -9.57 7.44
N ALA A 194 3.46 -9.07 8.54
CA ALA A 194 2.79 -8.16 9.46
C ALA A 194 2.36 -6.85 8.76
N GLY A 195 3.27 -6.20 8.03
CA GLY A 195 2.99 -4.93 7.35
C GLY A 195 1.90 -5.06 6.27
N ILE A 196 1.94 -6.12 5.44
CA ILE A 196 0.88 -6.39 4.47
C ILE A 196 -0.45 -6.63 5.20
N SER A 197 -0.43 -7.40 6.28
CA SER A 197 -1.61 -7.67 7.10
C SER A 197 -2.22 -6.38 7.65
N GLU A 198 -1.39 -5.43 8.12
CA GLU A 198 -1.87 -4.15 8.62
C GLU A 198 -2.48 -3.26 7.52
N ILE A 199 -1.90 -3.27 6.31
CA ILE A 199 -2.48 -2.57 5.15
C ILE A 199 -3.87 -3.15 4.81
N LEU A 200 -3.98 -4.48 4.75
CA LEU A 200 -5.25 -5.15 4.46
C LEU A 200 -6.26 -4.90 5.56
N ARG A 201 -5.88 -5.09 6.82
CA ARG A 201 -6.74 -4.85 7.98
C ARG A 201 -7.25 -3.40 8.02
N GLY A 202 -6.39 -2.45 7.65
CA GLY A 202 -6.74 -1.04 7.56
C GLY A 202 -7.78 -0.73 6.50
N ALA A 203 -7.78 -1.45 5.39
CA ALA A 203 -8.63 -1.19 4.24
C ALA A 203 -9.85 -2.12 4.15
N ALA A 204 -9.80 -3.32 4.71
CA ALA A 204 -10.84 -4.35 4.55
C ALA A 204 -12.12 -4.09 5.38
N PRO A 205 -13.28 -4.68 4.96
CA PRO A 205 -14.52 -4.60 5.73
C PRO A 205 -14.32 -5.11 7.17
N GLU A 206 -14.63 -4.27 8.15
CA GLU A 206 -14.48 -4.58 9.59
C GLU A 206 -13.08 -5.10 9.97
N GLY A 207 -12.05 -4.78 9.18
CA GLY A 207 -10.69 -5.27 9.36
C GLY A 207 -10.49 -6.76 9.07
N ARG A 208 -11.44 -7.42 8.41
CA ARG A 208 -11.37 -8.85 8.06
C ARG A 208 -10.62 -9.05 6.75
N PHE A 209 -9.58 -9.83 6.78
CA PHE A 209 -8.78 -10.14 5.59
C PHE A 209 -8.29 -11.60 5.59
N TRP A 210 -7.83 -12.05 4.42
CA TRP A 210 -7.20 -13.36 4.24
C TRP A 210 -5.73 -13.20 3.81
N VAL A 211 -4.90 -14.15 4.20
CA VAL A 211 -3.65 -14.43 3.50
C VAL A 211 -4.03 -15.31 2.32
N SER A 212 -4.26 -14.69 1.17
CA SER A 212 -4.86 -15.36 0.01
C SER A 212 -3.90 -16.28 -0.71
N GLU A 213 -2.61 -15.93 -0.72
CA GLU A 213 -1.55 -16.80 -1.18
C GLU A 213 -0.33 -16.63 -0.29
N LEU A 214 0.07 -17.71 0.40
CA LEU A 214 1.30 -17.79 1.15
C LEU A 214 2.25 -18.77 0.46
N GLN A 215 3.51 -18.39 0.31
CA GLN A 215 4.54 -19.27 -0.23
C GLN A 215 4.63 -20.56 0.56
N GLY A 216 4.32 -21.69 -0.07
CA GLY A 216 4.32 -23.00 0.58
C GLY A 216 5.64 -23.75 0.46
N GLY A 217 6.43 -23.47 -0.57
CA GLY A 217 7.69 -24.15 -0.85
C GLY A 217 8.66 -23.31 -1.64
N ASN A 218 9.67 -23.97 -2.22
CA ASN A 218 10.70 -23.30 -3.00
C ASN A 218 10.13 -22.62 -4.25
N ASN A 219 10.72 -21.49 -4.58
CA ASN A 219 10.68 -20.95 -5.93
C ASN A 219 12.10 -20.86 -6.49
N ILE A 220 12.27 -21.13 -7.78
CA ILE A 220 13.56 -21.16 -8.46
C ILE A 220 13.66 -20.02 -9.48
N TRP A 221 12.66 -19.87 -10.33
CA TRP A 221 12.61 -18.88 -11.42
C TRP A 221 11.32 -18.09 -11.54
N SER A 222 10.20 -18.54 -10.98
CA SER A 222 8.95 -17.79 -11.03
C SER A 222 8.85 -16.67 -9.99
N GLY A 223 9.69 -16.68 -8.96
CA GLY A 223 9.88 -15.58 -8.01
C GLY A 223 11.00 -14.64 -8.45
N LYS A 224 11.06 -13.47 -7.84
CA LYS A 224 12.11 -12.47 -8.13
C LYS A 224 13.50 -12.89 -7.67
N THR A 225 13.56 -13.70 -6.63
CA THR A 225 14.78 -14.25 -6.07
C THR A 225 14.52 -15.67 -5.57
N PRO A 226 15.37 -16.66 -5.92
CA PRO A 226 15.21 -18.01 -5.44
C PRO A 226 15.21 -18.08 -3.91
N MET A 227 14.22 -18.79 -3.36
CA MET A 227 14.06 -18.99 -1.92
C MET A 227 13.32 -20.29 -1.65
N CYS A 228 13.73 -21.02 -0.61
CA CYS A 228 12.98 -22.13 -0.06
C CYS A 228 12.69 -21.83 1.43
N PRO A 229 11.42 -21.72 1.86
CA PRO A 229 11.08 -21.63 3.26
C PRO A 229 11.31 -22.97 3.96
N ASP A 230 11.75 -22.92 5.19
CA ASP A 230 11.76 -24.06 6.09
C ASP A 230 10.49 -24.09 6.99
N SER A 231 10.43 -25.01 7.94
CA SER A 231 9.30 -25.13 8.84
C SER A 231 9.15 -23.94 9.78
N LEU A 232 10.27 -23.33 10.19
CA LEU A 232 10.24 -22.16 11.10
C LEU A 232 9.78 -20.90 10.37
N ASP A 233 10.19 -20.70 9.13
CA ASP A 233 9.69 -19.62 8.26
C ASP A 233 8.16 -19.70 8.16
N LEU A 234 7.63 -20.89 7.82
CA LEU A 234 6.18 -21.07 7.68
C LEU A 234 5.45 -20.86 9.01
N ALA A 235 5.96 -21.41 10.12
CA ALA A 235 5.38 -21.19 11.43
C ALA A 235 5.32 -19.69 11.77
N GLN A 236 6.42 -18.96 11.58
CA GLN A 236 6.47 -17.52 11.81
C GLN A 236 5.43 -16.78 10.96
N TRP A 237 5.38 -17.05 9.66
CA TRP A 237 4.48 -16.33 8.74
C TRP A 237 3.01 -16.60 9.02
N ILE A 238 2.66 -17.87 9.31
CA ILE A 238 1.30 -18.26 9.66
C ILE A 238 0.86 -17.56 10.95
N TRP A 239 1.66 -17.66 12.01
CA TRP A 239 1.32 -17.05 13.30
C TRP A 239 1.30 -15.53 13.23
N THR A 240 2.20 -14.91 12.42
CA THR A 240 2.18 -13.47 12.19
C THR A 240 0.88 -13.06 11.49
N GLY A 241 0.48 -13.75 10.42
CA GLY A 241 -0.77 -13.46 9.73
C GLY A 241 -2.00 -13.60 10.62
N ILE A 242 -2.11 -14.71 11.36
CA ILE A 242 -3.22 -14.96 12.29
C ILE A 242 -3.21 -13.94 13.45
N GLY A 243 -2.05 -13.67 14.02
CA GLY A 243 -1.89 -12.66 15.09
C GLY A 243 -2.25 -11.25 14.65
N SER A 244 -2.01 -10.91 13.37
CA SER A 244 -2.44 -9.65 12.76
C SER A 244 -3.95 -9.63 12.40
N GLY A 245 -4.67 -10.74 12.56
CA GLY A 245 -6.13 -10.83 12.37
C GLY A 245 -6.59 -11.52 11.09
N ALA A 246 -5.70 -12.20 10.37
CA ALA A 246 -6.11 -12.99 9.22
C ALA A 246 -7.11 -14.08 9.60
N ARG A 247 -8.20 -14.20 8.82
CA ARG A 247 -9.25 -15.21 9.06
C ARG A 247 -9.04 -16.50 8.28
N LYS A 248 -8.12 -16.49 7.32
CA LYS A 248 -7.75 -17.65 6.51
C LYS A 248 -6.32 -17.49 6.00
N VAL A 249 -5.62 -18.61 5.87
CA VAL A 249 -4.33 -18.70 5.19
C VAL A 249 -4.45 -19.76 4.09
N VAL A 250 -4.19 -19.36 2.86
CA VAL A 250 -4.18 -20.23 1.67
C VAL A 250 -2.75 -20.33 1.15
N TYR A 251 -2.31 -21.53 0.86
CA TYR A 251 -0.94 -21.77 0.38
C TYR A 251 -0.89 -21.83 -1.14
N TRP A 252 0.09 -21.21 -1.71
CA TRP A 252 0.51 -21.42 -3.07
C TRP A 252 1.83 -22.19 -3.06
N SER A 253 1.81 -23.52 -3.31
CA SER A 253 0.68 -24.40 -3.54
C SER A 253 0.82 -25.66 -2.70
N LEU A 254 -0.20 -26.53 -2.69
CA LEU A 254 -0.12 -27.78 -1.92
C LEU A 254 0.91 -28.73 -2.55
N ASN A 255 0.79 -28.99 -3.85
CA ASN A 255 1.64 -29.88 -4.63
C ASN A 255 2.35 -29.14 -5.76
N TYR A 256 3.50 -29.65 -6.18
CA TYR A 256 4.23 -29.12 -7.32
C TYR A 256 3.46 -29.30 -8.64
N ARG A 257 3.51 -28.30 -9.48
CA ARG A 257 3.03 -28.39 -10.87
C ARG A 257 4.01 -29.18 -11.72
N LYS A 258 3.49 -29.94 -12.70
CA LYS A 258 4.33 -30.66 -13.66
C LYS A 258 4.82 -29.78 -14.80
N GLN A 259 4.05 -28.80 -15.20
CA GLN A 259 4.25 -27.98 -16.40
C GLN A 259 3.93 -26.51 -16.15
N GLY A 260 4.49 -25.67 -16.99
CA GLY A 260 4.30 -24.22 -16.93
C GLY A 260 5.44 -23.48 -16.25
N ILE A 261 5.29 -22.18 -16.10
CA ILE A 261 6.33 -21.30 -15.56
C ILE A 261 6.70 -21.63 -14.10
N GLU A 262 5.78 -22.28 -13.38
CA GLU A 262 5.96 -22.67 -11.97
C GLU A 262 6.18 -24.18 -11.80
N ALA A 263 6.62 -24.86 -12.86
CA ALA A 263 6.87 -26.29 -12.80
C ALA A 263 7.97 -26.62 -11.78
N GLY A 264 7.64 -27.47 -10.80
CA GLY A 264 8.55 -27.86 -9.73
C GLY A 264 8.74 -26.82 -8.63
N GLU A 265 7.84 -25.81 -8.52
CA GLU A 265 7.93 -24.75 -7.53
C GLU A 265 6.73 -24.71 -6.57
N TRP A 266 6.86 -23.98 -5.47
CA TRP A 266 5.83 -23.55 -4.51
C TRP A 266 5.22 -24.66 -3.62
N GLY A 267 5.53 -25.95 -3.82
CA GLY A 267 4.88 -27.06 -3.14
C GLY A 267 5.18 -27.12 -1.64
N VAL A 268 4.12 -27.23 -0.82
CA VAL A 268 4.23 -27.57 0.62
C VAL A 268 4.69 -29.01 0.80
N PHE A 269 4.12 -29.95 0.04
CA PHE A 269 4.54 -31.35 0.00
C PHE A 269 5.79 -31.54 -0.88
N GLY A 270 6.41 -32.70 -0.81
CA GLY A 270 7.49 -33.09 -1.70
C GLY A 270 7.03 -33.41 -3.13
N PHE A 271 7.97 -33.67 -4.02
CA PHE A 271 7.70 -33.88 -5.47
C PHE A 271 6.75 -35.04 -5.75
N ARG A 272 6.69 -36.06 -4.89
CA ARG A 272 5.81 -37.22 -4.98
C ARG A 272 4.68 -37.19 -3.97
N SER A 273 4.34 -36.00 -3.48
CA SER A 273 3.34 -35.77 -2.44
C SER A 273 3.70 -36.37 -1.07
N GLU A 274 4.98 -36.66 -0.83
CA GLU A 274 5.45 -37.09 0.49
C GLU A 274 5.42 -35.91 1.50
N ALA A 275 5.29 -36.27 2.78
CA ALA A 275 5.29 -35.29 3.86
C ALA A 275 6.68 -34.67 4.04
N THR A 276 6.74 -33.35 4.02
CA THR A 276 7.93 -32.54 4.32
C THR A 276 7.84 -31.97 5.75
N ASP A 277 8.91 -31.33 6.23
CA ASP A 277 8.89 -30.54 7.47
C ASP A 277 7.86 -29.40 7.36
N ARG A 278 7.75 -28.75 6.22
CA ARG A 278 6.78 -27.71 5.90
C ARG A 278 5.35 -28.21 6.06
N SER A 279 5.01 -29.35 5.47
CA SER A 279 3.66 -29.91 5.58
C SER A 279 3.33 -30.37 7.01
N ARG A 280 4.33 -30.84 7.78
CA ARG A 280 4.13 -31.24 9.17
C ARG A 280 3.82 -30.03 10.06
N VAL A 281 4.59 -28.92 9.93
CA VAL A 281 4.33 -27.71 10.71
C VAL A 281 2.99 -27.09 10.35
N THR A 282 2.65 -27.06 9.06
CA THR A 282 1.33 -26.59 8.59
C THR A 282 0.19 -27.39 9.22
N ALA A 283 0.32 -28.73 9.24
CA ALA A 283 -0.68 -29.59 9.88
C ALA A 283 -0.76 -29.36 11.40
N GLU A 284 0.37 -29.09 12.05
CA GLU A 284 0.38 -28.76 13.48
C GLU A 284 -0.33 -27.43 13.77
N MET A 285 -0.03 -26.38 13.00
CA MET A 285 -0.72 -25.08 13.13
C MET A 285 -2.24 -25.26 12.95
N ASN A 286 -2.66 -26.02 11.94
CA ASN A 286 -4.08 -26.28 11.70
C ASN A 286 -4.74 -27.03 12.87
N ARG A 287 -4.05 -27.99 13.51
CA ARG A 287 -4.59 -28.67 14.71
C ARG A 287 -4.75 -27.70 15.89
N VAL A 288 -3.79 -26.79 16.09
CA VAL A 288 -3.88 -25.77 17.14
C VAL A 288 -5.06 -24.83 16.86
N LEU A 289 -5.18 -24.31 15.64
CA LEU A 289 -6.28 -23.44 15.25
C LEU A 289 -7.65 -24.13 15.41
N ALA A 290 -7.78 -25.38 14.99
CA ALA A 290 -9.01 -26.16 15.13
C ALA A 290 -9.36 -26.41 16.60
N ARG A 291 -8.37 -26.76 17.45
CA ARG A 291 -8.56 -26.99 18.87
C ARG A 291 -9.03 -25.74 19.62
N HIS A 292 -8.57 -24.58 19.20
CA HIS A 292 -8.86 -23.29 19.85
C HIS A 292 -9.69 -22.36 18.95
N ASN A 293 -10.55 -22.94 18.10
CA ASN A 293 -11.32 -22.21 17.11
C ASN A 293 -12.14 -21.06 17.72
N ASP A 294 -12.81 -21.29 18.84
CA ASP A 294 -13.64 -20.28 19.50
C ASP A 294 -12.82 -19.07 19.94
N PHE A 295 -11.61 -19.32 20.48
CA PHE A 295 -10.69 -18.26 20.85
C PHE A 295 -10.26 -17.44 19.62
N PHE A 296 -9.73 -18.09 18.58
CA PHE A 296 -9.22 -17.38 17.39
C PHE A 296 -10.34 -16.69 16.59
N SER A 297 -11.54 -17.28 16.54
CA SER A 297 -12.70 -16.67 15.87
C SER A 297 -13.19 -15.41 16.58
N GLY A 298 -13.12 -15.37 17.90
CA GLY A 298 -13.53 -14.22 18.72
C GLY A 298 -12.43 -13.16 18.90
N ALA A 299 -11.16 -13.54 18.69
CA ALA A 299 -10.04 -12.64 18.90
C ALA A 299 -10.05 -11.48 17.90
N LYS A 300 -9.73 -10.29 18.40
CA LYS A 300 -9.55 -9.08 17.58
C LYS A 300 -8.16 -8.52 17.83
N PRO A 301 -7.42 -8.13 16.79
CA PRO A 301 -6.16 -7.43 16.97
C PRO A 301 -6.37 -6.15 17.77
N TRP A 302 -5.41 -5.86 18.64
CA TRP A 302 -5.40 -4.58 19.34
C TRP A 302 -5.18 -3.43 18.35
N GLN A 303 -5.94 -2.35 18.49
CA GLN A 303 -5.71 -1.13 17.74
C GLN A 303 -4.73 -0.24 18.51
N GLY A 304 -3.62 0.11 17.85
CA GLY A 304 -2.62 1.02 18.41
C GLY A 304 -3.07 2.47 18.40
N THR A 305 -2.37 3.29 19.17
CA THR A 305 -2.49 4.75 19.12
C THR A 305 -1.60 5.36 18.03
N VAL A 306 -0.69 4.58 17.45
CA VAL A 306 0.27 4.99 16.42
C VAL A 306 -0.15 4.44 15.07
N THR A 307 -0.25 5.32 14.09
CA THR A 307 -0.62 4.99 12.71
C THR A 307 0.44 5.48 11.73
N LEU A 308 0.93 4.58 10.90
CA LEU A 308 1.68 4.90 9.70
C LEU A 308 0.72 5.13 8.55
N LEU A 309 0.90 6.21 7.81
CA LEU A 309 0.03 6.55 6.70
C LEU A 309 0.66 6.14 5.36
N LEU A 310 -0.13 5.44 4.55
CA LEU A 310 0.20 4.98 3.20
C LEU A 310 -0.46 5.90 2.18
N SER A 311 0.32 6.48 1.27
CA SER A 311 -0.16 7.34 0.20
C SER A 311 0.00 6.70 -1.17
N PRO A 312 -1.08 6.26 -1.82
CA PRO A 312 -1.05 5.84 -3.22
C PRO A 312 -0.59 6.96 -4.16
N GLU A 313 -0.88 8.22 -3.82
CA GLU A 313 -0.47 9.41 -4.56
C GLU A 313 1.07 9.53 -4.57
N THR A 314 1.70 9.46 -3.40
CA THR A 314 3.17 9.41 -3.29
C THR A 314 3.76 8.23 -4.08
N MET A 315 3.16 7.06 -3.99
CA MET A 315 3.64 5.89 -4.74
C MET A 315 3.52 6.10 -6.25
N ARG A 316 2.48 6.78 -6.72
CA ARG A 316 2.30 7.14 -8.13
C ARG A 316 3.37 8.15 -8.58
N LEU A 317 3.59 9.22 -7.81
CA LEU A 317 4.65 10.20 -8.05
C LEU A 317 6.01 9.51 -8.24
N LEU A 318 6.33 8.57 -7.36
CA LEU A 318 7.58 7.82 -7.41
C LEU A 318 7.72 6.92 -8.66
N LEU A 319 6.64 6.64 -9.41
CA LEU A 319 6.75 5.96 -10.70
C LEU A 319 7.40 6.84 -11.78
N HIS A 320 7.31 8.15 -11.62
CA HIS A 320 7.84 9.13 -12.55
C HIS A 320 9.30 9.49 -12.26
N ILE A 321 9.80 9.17 -11.08
CA ILE A 321 11.19 9.41 -10.69
C ILE A 321 12.07 8.28 -11.25
N ASP A 322 13.10 8.64 -12.00
CA ASP A 322 14.10 7.67 -12.42
C ASP A 322 14.88 7.15 -11.21
N PRO A 323 15.11 5.83 -11.13
CA PRO A 323 15.87 5.28 -10.04
C PRO A 323 17.30 5.83 -10.02
N PHE A 324 17.77 6.21 -8.85
CA PHE A 324 19.17 6.62 -8.65
C PHE A 324 19.76 5.97 -7.41
N GLU A 325 21.07 5.94 -7.34
CA GLU A 325 21.81 5.31 -6.27
C GLU A 325 22.57 6.36 -5.46
N CYS A 326 22.63 6.17 -4.14
CA CYS A 326 23.42 6.94 -3.23
C CYS A 326 24.21 5.97 -2.35
N GLY A 327 25.49 5.82 -2.63
CA GLY A 327 26.31 4.76 -2.04
C GLY A 327 25.78 3.37 -2.41
N ALA A 328 25.58 2.51 -1.42
CA ALA A 328 25.05 1.16 -1.61
C ALA A 328 23.51 1.09 -1.69
N ARG A 329 22.83 2.23 -1.68
CA ARG A 329 21.37 2.31 -1.62
C ARG A 329 20.78 2.85 -2.89
N ARG A 330 19.55 2.41 -3.15
CA ARG A 330 18.77 2.83 -4.31
C ARG A 330 17.50 3.52 -3.86
N PHE A 331 17.31 4.74 -4.35
CA PHE A 331 16.03 5.43 -4.33
C PHE A 331 15.27 5.05 -5.60
N ASP A 332 14.07 4.53 -5.45
CA ASP A 332 13.24 4.12 -6.58
C ASP A 332 11.75 4.26 -6.20
N ARG A 333 10.89 3.78 -7.09
CA ARG A 333 9.44 3.79 -6.90
C ARG A 333 8.93 3.17 -5.59
N ASN A 334 9.78 2.46 -4.84
CA ASN A 334 9.44 1.85 -3.57
C ASN A 334 9.90 2.69 -2.37
N ALA A 335 10.48 3.87 -2.57
CA ALA A 335 11.06 4.67 -1.49
C ALA A 335 10.07 4.93 -0.34
N HIS A 336 8.83 5.31 -0.65
CA HIS A 336 7.79 5.50 0.36
C HIS A 336 7.52 4.22 1.18
N ILE A 337 7.39 3.07 0.50
CA ILE A 337 7.19 1.78 1.19
C ILE A 337 8.43 1.39 2.00
N GLN A 338 9.62 1.69 1.52
CA GLN A 338 10.86 1.43 2.26
C GLN A 338 10.93 2.27 3.53
N SER A 339 10.56 3.54 3.46
CA SER A 339 10.45 4.45 4.61
C SER A 339 9.39 3.97 5.61
N LEU A 340 8.20 3.64 5.11
CA LEU A 340 7.10 3.11 5.92
C LEU A 340 7.50 1.82 6.65
N LEU A 341 8.13 0.86 5.96
CA LEU A 341 8.60 -0.38 6.57
C LEU A 341 9.73 -0.16 7.58
N SER A 342 10.60 0.83 7.38
CA SER A 342 11.64 1.17 8.35
C SER A 342 11.03 1.68 9.66
N TRP A 343 10.03 2.56 9.59
CA TRP A 343 9.26 3.00 10.75
C TRP A 343 8.49 1.86 11.38
N PHE A 344 7.83 1.03 10.58
CA PHE A 344 7.07 -0.13 11.06
C PHE A 344 7.96 -1.07 11.89
N MET A 345 9.13 -1.44 11.34
CA MET A 345 10.08 -2.30 12.05
C MET A 345 10.63 -1.64 13.32
N ALA A 346 10.93 -0.34 13.28
CA ALA A 346 11.43 0.39 14.45
C ALA A 346 10.41 0.38 15.60
N LEU A 347 9.15 0.65 15.28
CA LEU A 347 8.05 0.68 16.24
C LEU A 347 7.73 -0.72 16.78
N GLN A 348 7.69 -1.73 15.93
CA GLN A 348 7.46 -3.13 16.34
C GLN A 348 8.57 -3.63 17.27
N LYS A 349 9.84 -3.27 17.01
CA LYS A 349 10.98 -3.62 17.89
C LYS A 349 10.90 -2.96 19.27
N MET A 350 10.14 -1.87 19.40
CA MET A 350 9.83 -1.24 20.69
C MET A 350 8.64 -1.90 21.42
N GLY A 351 8.01 -2.92 20.82
CA GLY A 351 6.78 -3.49 21.31
C GLY A 351 5.55 -2.60 21.09
N CYS A 352 5.63 -1.65 20.16
CA CYS A 352 4.52 -0.79 19.81
C CYS A 352 3.59 -1.47 18.80
N GLN A 353 2.29 -1.57 19.10
CA GLN A 353 1.29 -1.92 18.09
C GLN A 353 1.10 -0.73 17.14
N VAL A 354 1.28 -1.00 15.86
CA VAL A 354 1.26 0.02 14.79
C VAL A 354 0.22 -0.34 13.77
N ASP A 355 -0.68 0.58 13.50
CA ASP A 355 -1.63 0.46 12.42
C ASP A 355 -1.07 1.07 11.13
N ILE A 356 -1.43 0.52 9.97
CA ILE A 356 -1.17 1.15 8.67
C ILE A 356 -2.53 1.50 8.05
N ARG A 357 -2.70 2.74 7.64
CA ARG A 357 -3.95 3.25 7.05
C ARG A 357 -3.65 4.07 5.79
N TYR A 358 -4.57 4.02 4.84
CA TYR A 358 -4.51 4.94 3.70
C TYR A 358 -4.72 6.38 4.16
N LEU A 359 -3.93 7.30 3.64
CA LEU A 359 -3.96 8.72 4.00
C LEU A 359 -5.36 9.33 3.94
N GLN A 360 -6.07 9.04 2.85
CA GLN A 360 -7.41 9.60 2.59
C GLN A 360 -8.52 8.91 3.40
N ASP A 361 -8.28 7.66 3.82
CA ASP A 361 -9.23 6.82 4.56
C ASP A 361 -9.01 6.88 6.09
N TYR A 362 -7.95 7.55 6.53
CA TYR A 362 -7.68 7.71 7.95
C TYR A 362 -8.72 8.61 8.61
N ASP A 363 -9.19 8.19 9.79
CA ASP A 363 -10.16 8.95 10.57
C ASP A 363 -9.49 10.13 11.29
N TRP A 364 -9.30 11.21 10.51
CA TRP A 364 -8.73 12.47 10.98
C TRP A 364 -9.61 13.20 11.97
N GLU A 365 -10.93 12.99 11.93
CA GLU A 365 -11.94 13.67 12.72
C GLU A 365 -12.33 12.92 14.00
N SER A 366 -11.68 11.80 14.31
CA SER A 366 -11.95 11.05 15.53
C SER A 366 -11.81 11.92 16.80
N GLU A 367 -12.73 11.76 17.72
CA GLU A 367 -12.70 12.45 19.03
C GLU A 367 -11.58 11.93 19.97
N GLN A 368 -10.95 10.81 19.61
CA GLN A 368 -9.83 10.26 20.40
C GLN A 368 -8.62 11.19 20.32
N THR A 369 -8.03 11.48 21.47
CA THR A 369 -6.81 12.29 21.61
C THR A 369 -5.61 11.42 22.01
N GLY A 370 -4.41 11.96 21.87
CA GLY A 370 -3.16 11.25 22.17
C GLY A 370 -2.77 10.24 21.08
N ARG A 371 -3.37 10.33 19.91
CA ARG A 371 -2.99 9.53 18.72
C ARG A 371 -1.76 10.13 18.07
N VAL A 372 -1.00 9.27 17.40
CA VAL A 372 0.19 9.67 16.63
C VAL A 372 0.01 9.22 15.19
N ALA A 373 0.12 10.15 14.25
CA ALA A 373 0.16 9.87 12.81
C ALA A 373 1.57 10.13 12.28
N ILE A 374 2.11 9.21 11.48
CA ILE A 374 3.46 9.32 10.89
C ILE A 374 3.35 9.32 9.37
N LEU A 375 3.89 10.37 8.76
CA LEU A 375 4.04 10.56 7.32
C LEU A 375 5.47 10.19 6.93
N ALA A 376 5.70 8.96 6.51
CA ALA A 376 7.02 8.43 6.23
C ALA A 376 7.41 8.70 4.78
N ASP A 377 8.23 9.71 4.52
CA ASP A 377 8.66 10.17 3.19
C ASP A 377 7.47 10.28 2.21
N MET A 378 6.44 10.98 2.68
CA MET A 378 5.20 11.16 1.94
C MET A 378 5.31 12.39 1.04
N ILE A 379 5.97 12.24 -0.09
CA ILE A 379 6.35 13.37 -0.95
C ILE A 379 5.16 14.09 -1.61
N GLY A 380 4.05 13.40 -1.85
CA GLY A 380 2.83 13.96 -2.42
C GLY A 380 1.67 13.91 -1.42
N ILE A 381 1.13 15.08 -1.08
CA ILE A 381 -0.01 15.21 -0.17
C ILE A 381 -1.10 16.05 -0.83
N PRO A 382 -2.34 15.52 -0.97
CA PRO A 382 -3.45 16.32 -1.48
C PRO A 382 -3.78 17.49 -0.55
N ASP A 383 -3.95 18.68 -1.14
CA ASP A 383 -4.30 19.89 -0.38
C ASP A 383 -5.57 19.72 0.46
N THR A 384 -6.52 18.93 -0.01
CA THR A 384 -7.79 18.65 0.70
C THR A 384 -7.61 17.93 2.04
N ILE A 385 -6.49 17.25 2.27
CA ILE A 385 -6.20 16.53 3.51
C ILE A 385 -5.58 17.44 4.57
N ILE A 386 -4.86 18.48 4.18
CA ILE A 386 -4.11 19.35 5.09
C ILE A 386 -5.00 19.99 6.18
N PRO A 387 -6.18 20.54 5.88
CA PRO A 387 -7.07 21.08 6.92
C PRO A 387 -7.55 20.00 7.92
N ARG A 388 -7.66 18.74 7.48
CA ARG A 388 -8.01 17.61 8.37
C ARG A 388 -6.86 17.28 9.31
N MET A 389 -5.61 17.28 8.82
CA MET A 389 -4.40 17.11 9.65
C MET A 389 -4.27 18.23 10.68
N GLU A 390 -4.55 19.48 10.30
CA GLU A 390 -4.53 20.62 11.25
C GLU A 390 -5.54 20.45 12.38
N ARG A 391 -6.78 20.03 12.06
CA ARG A 391 -7.80 19.74 13.07
C ARG A 391 -7.37 18.60 13.99
N PHE A 392 -6.82 17.53 13.42
CA PHE A 392 -6.31 16.37 14.16
C PHE A 392 -5.25 16.80 15.18
N VAL A 393 -4.24 17.56 14.76
CA VAL A 393 -3.20 18.05 15.68
C VAL A 393 -3.80 19.01 16.70
N SER A 394 -4.62 19.98 16.27
CA SER A 394 -5.23 20.97 17.17
C SER A 394 -6.08 20.32 18.27
N ALA A 395 -6.66 19.16 18.03
CA ALA A 395 -7.45 18.39 19.01
C ALA A 395 -6.60 17.74 20.11
N GLY A 396 -5.28 17.69 20.00
CA GLY A 396 -4.37 17.13 21.01
C GLY A 396 -3.68 15.84 20.57
N ASN A 397 -3.52 15.66 19.26
CA ASN A 397 -2.80 14.56 18.67
C ASN A 397 -1.42 15.00 18.17
N LYS A 398 -0.59 14.03 17.81
CA LYS A 398 0.76 14.27 17.30
C LYS A 398 0.89 13.86 15.85
N LEU A 399 1.58 14.69 15.06
CA LEU A 399 1.96 14.37 13.70
C LEU A 399 3.49 14.36 13.57
N ILE A 400 4.04 13.33 12.96
CA ILE A 400 5.47 13.25 12.61
C ILE A 400 5.56 13.18 11.08
N GLY A 401 6.18 14.18 10.48
CA GLY A 401 6.51 14.19 9.05
C GLY A 401 8.01 14.04 8.86
N GLU A 402 8.44 13.05 8.08
CA GLU A 402 9.86 12.88 7.74
C GLU A 402 10.05 12.70 6.23
N GLY A 403 11.30 12.89 5.77
CA GLY A 403 11.59 12.90 4.35
C GLY A 403 11.01 14.12 3.65
N LEU A 404 10.84 14.04 2.34
CA LEU A 404 10.29 15.14 1.54
C LEU A 404 8.75 15.24 1.65
N THR A 405 8.21 15.05 2.86
CA THR A 405 6.77 15.09 3.13
C THR A 405 6.16 16.42 2.70
N GLY A 406 5.15 16.34 1.80
CA GLY A 406 4.45 17.49 1.26
C GLY A 406 5.25 18.33 0.27
N PHE A 407 6.32 17.79 -0.33
CA PHE A 407 7.11 18.49 -1.34
C PHE A 407 6.32 18.75 -2.63
N PHE A 408 5.33 17.91 -2.90
CA PHE A 408 4.38 18.05 -4.00
C PHE A 408 2.93 17.96 -3.49
N ASP A 409 2.02 18.58 -4.24
CA ASP A 409 0.58 18.29 -4.17
C ASP A 409 0.24 16.97 -4.89
N GLU A 410 -1.05 16.67 -5.04
CA GLU A 410 -1.53 15.48 -5.76
C GLU A 410 -1.28 15.50 -7.27
N TYR A 411 -0.98 16.66 -7.84
CA TYR A 411 -0.73 16.89 -9.27
C TYR A 411 0.74 17.13 -9.61
N GLU A 412 1.66 16.77 -8.70
CA GLU A 412 3.11 16.92 -8.90
C GLU A 412 3.58 18.39 -8.95
N THR A 413 2.76 19.33 -8.48
CA THR A 413 3.15 20.73 -8.34
C THR A 413 4.04 20.89 -7.11
N ASN A 414 5.21 21.48 -7.28
CA ASN A 414 6.10 21.75 -6.14
C ASN A 414 5.52 22.82 -5.22
N THR A 415 5.30 22.48 -3.96
CA THR A 415 4.67 23.36 -2.97
C THR A 415 5.64 24.32 -2.30
N MET A 416 6.97 24.10 -2.45
CA MET A 416 7.99 24.90 -1.74
C MET A 416 8.25 26.27 -2.38
N GLN A 417 7.81 26.47 -3.64
CA GLN A 417 8.03 27.72 -4.37
C GLN A 417 6.95 28.78 -4.14
N SER A 418 5.79 28.39 -3.60
CA SER A 418 4.66 29.27 -3.32
C SER A 418 4.32 29.22 -1.83
N GLU A 419 3.09 29.57 -1.47
CA GLU A 419 2.60 29.39 -0.11
C GLU A 419 2.56 27.90 0.22
N PHE A 420 3.49 27.45 1.05
CA PHE A 420 3.56 26.05 1.48
C PHE A 420 2.33 25.71 2.32
N ALA A 421 1.40 24.96 1.77
CA ALA A 421 0.11 24.68 2.38
C ALA A 421 0.23 24.04 3.79
N MET A 422 1.32 23.32 4.05
CA MET A 422 1.60 22.71 5.37
C MET A 422 2.40 23.61 6.31
N GLU A 423 2.74 24.85 5.94
CA GLU A 423 3.59 25.74 6.76
C GLU A 423 3.03 25.95 8.17
N ARG A 424 1.72 26.23 8.26
CA ARG A 424 1.05 26.40 9.55
C ARG A 424 1.07 25.12 10.39
N LEU A 425 0.91 23.97 9.77
CA LEU A 425 0.90 22.67 10.43
C LEU A 425 2.31 22.29 10.92
N LEU A 426 3.31 22.46 10.07
CA LEU A 426 4.68 22.03 10.34
C LEU A 426 5.54 23.10 11.01
N GLY A 427 5.08 24.35 11.05
CA GLY A 427 5.70 25.46 11.76
C GLY A 427 6.84 26.15 11.01
N GLY A 428 6.94 25.94 9.71
CA GLY A 428 7.95 26.54 8.87
C GLY A 428 7.96 26.00 7.44
N ARG A 429 8.96 26.40 6.68
CA ARG A 429 9.12 26.02 5.28
C ARG A 429 10.55 25.57 4.97
N MET A 430 10.71 24.77 3.94
CA MET A 430 12.03 24.41 3.42
C MET A 430 12.52 25.53 2.48
N THR A 431 13.74 26.01 2.69
CA THR A 431 14.34 27.10 1.93
C THR A 431 15.35 26.62 0.91
N ASP A 432 15.96 25.47 1.12
CA ASP A 432 16.91 24.84 0.20
C ASP A 432 16.97 23.34 0.44
N LEU A 433 17.35 22.61 -0.59
CA LEU A 433 17.53 21.15 -0.55
C LEU A 433 18.79 20.79 -1.33
N ARG A 434 19.79 20.22 -0.62
CA ARG A 434 21.01 19.78 -1.27
C ARG A 434 21.10 18.26 -1.29
N MET A 435 21.61 17.73 -2.38
CA MET A 435 21.88 16.31 -2.52
C MET A 435 23.31 15.99 -2.06
N ARG A 436 23.50 14.83 -1.46
CA ARG A 436 24.78 14.26 -1.09
C ARG A 436 24.89 12.82 -1.59
N ASP A 437 26.10 12.39 -1.95
CA ASP A 437 26.37 11.02 -2.41
C ASP A 437 26.46 10.01 -1.25
N SER A 438 26.34 10.49 -0.02
CA SER A 438 26.51 9.71 1.20
C SER A 438 25.40 10.02 2.21
N LEU A 439 25.34 9.22 3.26
CA LEU A 439 24.46 9.52 4.38
C LEU A 439 24.86 10.85 5.05
N ASN A 440 23.85 11.61 5.44
CA ASN A 440 23.99 12.84 6.22
C ASN A 440 23.73 12.54 7.69
N SER A 441 24.54 13.06 8.58
CA SER A 441 24.31 13.01 10.02
C SER A 441 23.40 14.15 10.45
N ILE A 442 22.33 13.82 11.17
CA ILE A 442 21.35 14.78 11.69
C ILE A 442 21.21 14.57 13.19
N ARG A 443 21.40 15.66 13.94
CA ARG A 443 21.16 15.69 15.38
C ARG A 443 19.78 16.23 15.66
N ILE A 444 18.96 15.43 16.35
CA ILE A 444 17.65 15.86 16.87
C ILE A 444 17.81 16.16 18.35
N ASP A 445 17.26 17.29 18.79
CA ASP A 445 17.33 17.74 20.18
C ASP A 445 16.71 16.70 21.12
N GLY A 446 17.42 16.39 22.20
CA GLY A 446 17.03 15.35 23.15
C GLY A 446 17.48 13.93 22.82
N LEU A 447 17.95 13.64 21.61
CA LEU A 447 18.54 12.34 21.27
C LEU A 447 20.04 12.30 21.60
N LYS A 448 20.48 11.13 22.11
CA LYS A 448 21.91 10.90 22.45
C LYS A 448 22.79 10.59 21.25
N ALA A 449 22.20 10.12 20.15
CA ALA A 449 22.92 9.72 18.96
C ALA A 449 22.33 10.44 17.73
N ASP A 450 23.19 10.75 16.79
CA ASP A 450 22.79 11.33 15.53
C ASP A 450 22.03 10.30 14.68
N LEU A 451 21.02 10.76 13.97
CA LEU A 451 20.32 10.00 12.95
C LEU A 451 21.10 10.07 11.63
N GLN A 452 21.02 9.00 10.86
CA GLN A 452 21.52 9.01 9.49
C GLN A 452 20.36 9.27 8.54
N ALA A 453 20.50 10.29 7.71
CA ALA A 453 19.52 10.62 6.67
C ALA A 453 20.06 10.25 5.29
N TYR A 454 19.19 9.76 4.44
CA TYR A 454 19.51 9.37 3.08
C TYR A 454 19.53 10.60 2.18
N MET A 455 20.63 10.82 1.49
CA MET A 455 20.98 11.79 0.45
C MET A 455 20.51 13.25 0.62
N TRP A 456 19.31 13.50 1.09
CA TRP A 456 18.77 14.85 1.17
C TRP A 456 19.28 15.59 2.40
N LYS A 457 19.79 16.79 2.19
CA LYS A 457 20.23 17.73 3.23
C LYS A 457 19.36 18.98 3.15
N PRO A 458 18.23 18.99 3.89
CA PRO A 458 17.27 20.10 3.85
C PRO A 458 17.73 21.28 4.71
N PHE A 459 17.34 22.48 4.32
CA PHE A 459 17.45 23.70 5.09
C PHE A 459 16.03 24.22 5.36
N VAL A 460 15.73 24.51 6.60
CA VAL A 460 14.40 24.97 7.00
C VAL A 460 14.46 26.29 7.74
N GLU A 461 13.44 27.13 7.50
CA GLU A 461 13.17 28.36 8.21
C GLU A 461 11.91 28.16 9.06
N ALA A 462 12.03 28.47 10.36
CA ALA A 462 10.89 28.42 11.27
C ALA A 462 10.04 29.68 11.11
N THR A 463 8.70 29.49 11.09
CA THR A 463 7.72 30.60 11.15
C THR A 463 6.98 30.62 12.48
N THR A 464 6.23 29.59 12.80
CA THR A 464 5.56 29.39 14.09
C THR A 464 6.21 28.33 14.93
N GLY A 465 6.98 27.43 14.31
CA GLY A 465 7.69 26.35 14.97
C GLY A 465 9.02 26.79 15.58
N THR A 466 9.65 25.87 16.28
CA THR A 466 10.98 26.04 16.87
C THR A 466 11.96 25.02 16.27
N PRO A 467 13.24 25.36 16.09
CA PRO A 467 14.25 24.40 15.68
C PRO A 467 14.29 23.19 16.63
N ALA A 468 14.25 21.98 16.06
CA ALA A 468 14.26 20.71 16.77
C ALA A 468 15.39 19.78 16.31
N GLY A 469 16.12 20.17 15.27
CA GLY A 469 17.27 19.40 14.80
C GLY A 469 18.15 20.17 13.83
N ARG A 470 19.40 19.71 13.72
CA ARG A 470 20.45 20.37 12.94
C ARG A 470 21.36 19.36 12.26
N HIS A 471 21.87 19.73 11.12
CA HIS A 471 23.09 19.17 10.53
C HIS A 471 24.25 20.19 10.67
N ASP A 472 25.40 19.87 10.13
CA ASP A 472 26.61 20.69 10.20
C ASP A 472 26.47 22.11 9.59
N GLU A 473 25.52 22.32 8.68
CA GLU A 473 25.34 23.59 7.95
C GLU A 473 24.11 24.40 8.37
N GLY A 474 23.18 23.83 9.16
CA GLY A 474 21.98 24.58 9.53
C GLY A 474 20.86 23.77 10.21
N VAL A 475 19.72 24.41 10.34
CA VAL A 475 18.51 23.81 10.88
C VAL A 475 17.89 22.88 9.84
N CYS A 476 17.48 21.67 10.26
CA CYS A 476 16.89 20.67 9.38
C CYS A 476 15.68 19.95 9.99
N ALA A 477 15.21 20.39 11.16
CA ALA A 477 13.97 19.87 11.75
C ALA A 477 13.31 20.96 12.59
N LEU A 478 11.98 20.92 12.63
CA LEU A 478 11.14 21.85 13.40
C LEU A 478 10.15 21.07 14.27
N ARG A 479 9.86 21.66 15.44
CA ARG A 479 8.74 21.29 16.30
C ARG A 479 7.74 22.43 16.33
N ASN A 480 6.47 22.12 16.15
CA ASN A 480 5.43 23.14 16.19
C ASN A 480 4.29 22.71 17.12
N HIS A 481 3.70 23.67 17.80
CA HIS A 481 2.50 23.48 18.60
C HIS A 481 1.30 24.06 17.85
N LEU A 482 0.25 23.27 17.67
CA LEU A 482 -0.98 23.70 17.04
C LEU A 482 -2.17 23.26 17.90
N GLY A 483 -2.85 24.25 18.51
CA GLY A 483 -3.91 23.96 19.46
C GLY A 483 -3.40 23.19 20.69
N LYS A 484 -3.91 21.99 20.92
CA LYS A 484 -3.51 21.12 22.04
C LYS A 484 -2.46 20.07 21.69
N GLY A 485 -2.10 19.97 20.43
CA GLY A 485 -1.16 18.95 19.93
C GLY A 485 0.13 19.53 19.39
N GLU A 486 0.94 18.68 18.83
CA GLU A 486 2.24 19.08 18.29
C GLU A 486 2.61 18.32 17.01
N THR A 487 3.51 18.91 16.25
CA THR A 487 4.14 18.27 15.11
C THR A 487 5.66 18.20 15.28
N LEU A 488 6.28 17.16 14.73
CA LEU A 488 7.71 17.09 14.49
C LEU A 488 7.93 16.91 12.99
N TRP A 489 8.61 17.85 12.37
CA TRP A 489 8.94 17.80 10.96
C TRP A 489 10.45 17.65 10.76
N ILE A 490 10.85 16.57 10.09
CA ILE A 490 12.24 16.26 9.74
C ILE A 490 12.29 16.05 8.22
N PRO A 491 12.39 17.09 7.39
CA PRO A 491 12.40 16.96 5.92
C PRO A 491 13.66 16.28 5.37
N ALA A 492 14.16 15.28 6.06
CA ALA A 492 15.28 14.43 5.69
C ALA A 492 14.88 12.97 5.82
N CYS A 493 15.28 12.11 4.89
CA CYS A 493 14.90 10.70 4.84
C CYS A 493 15.65 9.88 5.89
N VAL A 494 15.30 10.05 7.17
CA VAL A 494 15.96 9.36 8.28
C VAL A 494 15.58 7.89 8.37
N SER A 495 14.39 7.54 7.95
CA SER A 495 13.93 6.15 7.88
C SER A 495 14.72 5.32 6.89
N MET A 496 14.97 5.83 5.69
CA MET A 496 15.84 5.19 4.71
C MET A 496 17.31 5.23 5.15
N GLY A 497 17.74 6.33 5.76
CA GLY A 497 19.08 6.46 6.32
C GLY A 497 19.38 5.41 7.39
N SER A 498 18.41 5.11 8.23
CA SER A 498 18.56 4.16 9.36
C SER A 498 18.40 2.69 8.95
N ARG A 499 17.97 2.40 7.74
CA ARG A 499 17.55 1.05 7.32
C ARG A 499 18.67 0.01 7.38
N ASP A 500 19.89 0.33 6.93
CA ASP A 500 20.99 -0.63 6.81
C ASP A 500 21.82 -0.77 8.08
N ILE A 501 21.83 0.26 8.93
CA ILE A 501 22.50 0.22 10.24
C ILE A 501 21.60 -0.37 11.34
N GLY A 502 20.49 -1.00 10.91
CA GLY A 502 19.42 -1.43 11.80
C GLY A 502 18.56 -0.24 12.25
N THR A 503 17.30 -0.47 12.48
CA THR A 503 16.33 0.58 12.85
C THR A 503 16.50 1.13 14.25
N ARG A 504 17.69 0.97 14.87
CA ARG A 504 17.94 1.28 16.28
C ARG A 504 17.81 2.76 16.58
N GLU A 505 18.42 3.61 15.76
CA GLU A 505 18.40 5.07 15.94
C GLU A 505 17.00 5.61 15.67
N LEU A 506 16.33 5.07 14.66
CA LEU A 506 14.93 5.40 14.37
C LEU A 506 14.01 4.95 15.52
N ALA A 507 14.26 3.78 16.13
CA ALA A 507 13.53 3.33 17.30
C ALA A 507 13.76 4.25 18.52
N ARG A 508 14.94 4.82 18.68
CA ARG A 508 15.23 5.83 19.74
C ARG A 508 14.46 7.12 19.51
N LEU A 509 14.42 7.60 18.27
CA LEU A 509 13.57 8.73 17.91
C LEU A 509 12.09 8.41 18.22
N ALA A 510 11.62 7.26 17.77
CA ALA A 510 10.25 6.80 18.03
C ALA A 510 9.96 6.73 19.54
N ALA A 511 10.89 6.17 20.34
CA ALA A 511 10.73 6.11 21.79
C ALA A 511 10.61 7.50 22.43
N ALA A 512 11.50 8.42 22.06
CA ALA A 512 11.49 9.77 22.59
C ALA A 512 10.17 10.52 22.25
N GLU A 513 9.67 10.34 21.03
CA GLU A 513 8.54 11.10 20.50
C GLU A 513 7.17 10.48 20.83
N ILE A 514 7.10 9.17 20.99
CA ILE A 514 5.83 8.41 21.01
C ILE A 514 5.56 7.77 22.37
N GLU A 515 6.58 7.51 23.19
CA GLU A 515 6.42 6.80 24.47
C GLU A 515 5.33 7.36 25.38
N PRO A 516 5.11 8.69 25.50
CA PRO A 516 4.02 9.24 26.28
C PRO A 516 2.63 8.77 25.80
N ASN A 517 2.49 8.49 24.49
CA ASN A 517 1.25 8.06 23.85
C ASN A 517 1.01 6.55 23.98
N LEU A 518 2.03 5.77 24.40
CA LEU A 518 1.96 4.32 24.53
C LEU A 518 1.45 3.86 25.90
N LYS A 519 1.19 4.75 26.84
CA LYS A 519 0.81 4.42 28.24
C LYS A 519 -0.46 3.57 28.34
N SER A 520 -1.32 3.61 27.33
CA SER A 520 -2.57 2.83 27.27
C SER A 520 -2.42 1.45 26.66
N GLN A 521 -1.24 1.06 26.17
CA GLN A 521 -1.05 -0.26 25.55
C GLN A 521 -1.04 -1.37 26.61
N PRO A 522 -1.79 -2.47 26.39
CA PRO A 522 -1.91 -3.56 27.37
C PRO A 522 -0.63 -4.37 27.57
N PHE A 523 0.24 -4.39 26.55
CA PHE A 523 1.50 -5.14 26.57
C PHE A 523 2.64 -4.28 26.00
N ARG A 524 3.80 -4.35 26.65
CA ARG A 524 5.08 -3.87 26.14
C ARG A 524 6.05 -5.04 26.20
N PHE A 525 6.71 -5.34 25.10
CA PHE A 525 7.83 -6.26 25.13
C PHE A 525 9.07 -5.46 25.56
N GLY A 526 9.64 -5.84 26.69
CA GLY A 526 10.87 -5.23 27.21
C GLY A 526 12.10 -5.69 26.46
#